data_b5fac985e7bf537fb364dc1b4db0537d
#
_entry.id   b5fac985e7bf537fb364dc1b4db0537d
#
_cell.length_a   1.000
_cell.length_b   1.000
_cell.length_c   1.000
_cell.angle_alpha   90.00
_cell.angle_beta   90.00
_cell.angle_gamma   90.00
#
_symmetry.space_group_name_H-M   'P 1'
#
loop_
_entity.id
_entity.type
_entity.pdbx_description
1 polymer ?
#
loop_
_entity_poly.entity_id
_entity_poly.type
_entity_poly.pdbx_seq_one_letter_code
_entity_poly.pdbx_strand_id
1 'polypeptide(L)'
;MRWSDRLLKNALTPGLAFALLLAGCGFQLRGEQKLPFDTIFLNTPPNSPLGATLSRQIRSGTDTRTVPQASEASAVLEILGEARDKDILTLNAQGRAVEYKLIYRLRFRLHDGKGREYIGPTELRAQRDISINDSQVLSKESEETLLYRDMQTDLVQQLLRRIAAVRPHADQG
;
A
#
# COMPACT_ATOMS: atom_id res chain seq x y z
N MET A 1 -50.53 4.24 44.02
CA MET A 1 -50.12 3.62 42.74
C MET A 1 -49.46 4.68 41.85
N ARG A 2 -48.31 5.28 42.22
CA ARG A 2 -47.62 6.33 41.43
C ARG A 2 -46.12 6.42 41.71
N TRP A 3 -45.50 5.35 42.24
CA TRP A 3 -44.06 5.37 42.56
C TRP A 3 -43.20 4.56 41.60
N SER A 4 -43.80 3.64 40.86
CA SER A 4 -43.08 2.80 39.87
C SER A 4 -42.71 3.54 38.58
N ASP A 5 -43.46 4.57 38.17
CA ASP A 5 -43.22 5.31 36.92
C ASP A 5 -41.99 6.24 36.97
N ARG A 6 -41.57 6.65 38.16
CA ARG A 6 -40.39 7.51 38.30
C ARG A 6 -39.07 6.77 38.26
N LEU A 7 -39.07 5.50 38.68
CA LEU A 7 -37.84 4.64 38.63
C LEU A 7 -37.50 4.18 37.22
N LEU A 8 -38.53 3.94 36.37
CA LEU A 8 -38.32 3.56 34.98
C LEU A 8 -37.75 4.71 34.12
N LYS A 9 -38.20 5.95 34.38
CA LYS A 9 -37.70 7.12 33.61
C LYS A 9 -36.26 7.48 33.91
N ASN A 10 -35.79 7.27 35.15
CA ASN A 10 -34.42 7.58 35.54
C ASN A 10 -33.40 6.50 35.13
N ALA A 11 -33.82 5.27 34.79
CA ALA A 11 -32.94 4.22 34.34
C ALA A 11 -32.74 4.19 32.79
N LEU A 12 -33.70 4.82 32.04
CA LEU A 12 -33.60 4.85 30.56
C LEU A 12 -32.60 5.89 30.04
N THR A 13 -32.40 6.98 30.79
CA THR A 13 -31.51 8.08 30.36
C THR A 13 -30.02 7.73 30.33
N PRO A 14 -29.43 7.02 31.32
CA PRO A 14 -28.01 6.65 31.24
C PRO A 14 -27.74 5.59 30.18
N GLY A 15 -28.69 4.67 29.92
CA GLY A 15 -28.57 3.65 28.88
C GLY A 15 -28.55 4.23 27.46
N LEU A 16 -29.39 5.24 27.21
CA LEU A 16 -29.42 5.91 25.91
C LEU A 16 -28.16 6.77 25.66
N ALA A 17 -27.63 7.43 26.69
CA ALA A 17 -26.39 8.19 26.62
C ALA A 17 -25.17 7.27 26.37
N PHE A 18 -25.13 6.09 26.98
CA PHE A 18 -24.07 5.10 26.77
C PHE A 18 -24.13 4.47 25.35
N ALA A 19 -25.32 4.24 24.82
CA ALA A 19 -25.51 3.74 23.45
C ALA A 19 -25.08 4.78 22.39
N LEU A 20 -25.27 6.07 22.64
CA LEU A 20 -24.82 7.15 21.77
C LEU A 20 -23.29 7.32 21.74
N LEU A 21 -22.59 6.99 22.83
CA LEU A 21 -21.13 7.03 22.89
C LEU A 21 -20.48 5.87 22.12
N LEU A 22 -21.16 4.73 21.97
CA LEU A 22 -20.69 3.58 21.17
C LEU A 22 -20.89 3.80 19.67
N ALA A 23 -21.82 4.64 19.24
CA ALA A 23 -22.04 4.97 17.83
C ALA A 23 -20.94 5.92 17.26
N GLY A 24 -20.14 6.54 18.12
CA GLY A 24 -19.07 7.47 17.71
C GLY A 24 -17.78 6.83 17.21
N CYS A 25 -17.60 5.51 17.34
CA CYS A 25 -16.48 4.80 16.73
C CYS A 25 -16.78 4.61 15.23
N GLY A 26 -16.58 5.64 14.43
CA GLY A 26 -16.64 5.58 12.97
C GLY A 26 -15.56 4.67 12.39
N PHE A 27 -15.64 3.37 12.63
CA PHE A 27 -14.81 2.38 11.97
C PHE A 27 -15.26 2.26 10.52
N GLN A 28 -14.78 3.17 9.68
CA GLN A 28 -14.94 3.02 8.24
C GLN A 28 -14.03 1.89 7.78
N LEU A 29 -14.63 0.77 7.39
CA LEU A 29 -13.95 -0.23 6.57
C LEU A 29 -13.28 0.53 5.42
N ARG A 30 -11.98 0.30 5.22
CA ARG A 30 -11.20 0.89 4.13
C ARG A 30 -11.90 0.52 2.82
N GLY A 31 -12.67 1.47 2.27
CA GLY A 31 -13.44 1.26 1.04
C GLY A 31 -12.51 0.92 -0.13
N GLU A 32 -13.06 0.26 -1.14
CA GLU A 32 -12.38 0.00 -2.41
C GLU A 32 -11.78 1.30 -2.95
N GLN A 33 -10.50 1.26 -3.27
CA GLN A 33 -9.81 2.42 -3.82
C GLN A 33 -10.18 2.55 -5.30
N LYS A 34 -11.00 3.53 -5.63
CA LYS A 34 -11.38 3.77 -7.03
C LYS A 34 -10.18 4.28 -7.82
N LEU A 35 -9.79 3.54 -8.84
CA LEU A 35 -8.82 4.01 -9.82
C LEU A 35 -9.59 4.67 -10.99
N PRO A 36 -9.01 5.70 -11.62
CA PRO A 36 -9.71 6.44 -12.69
C PRO A 36 -9.66 5.72 -14.07
N PHE A 37 -9.44 4.42 -14.08
CA PHE A 37 -9.28 3.60 -15.28
C PHE A 37 -10.07 2.31 -15.15
N ASP A 38 -10.87 1.95 -16.16
CA ASP A 38 -11.65 0.70 -16.17
C ASP A 38 -10.76 -0.53 -16.34
N THR A 39 -9.68 -0.39 -17.14
CA THR A 39 -8.73 -1.47 -17.43
C THR A 39 -7.30 -1.00 -17.30
N ILE A 40 -6.42 -1.87 -16.80
CA ILE A 40 -5.01 -1.61 -16.66
C ILE A 40 -4.17 -2.80 -17.13
N PHE A 41 -3.16 -2.52 -17.92
CA PHE A 41 -2.12 -3.49 -18.26
C PHE A 41 -0.90 -3.29 -17.34
N LEU A 42 -0.38 -4.38 -16.78
CA LEU A 42 0.80 -4.38 -15.91
C LEU A 42 2.01 -4.84 -16.73
N ASN A 43 2.83 -3.90 -17.17
CA ASN A 43 4.10 -4.19 -17.82
C ASN A 43 5.19 -4.40 -16.76
N THR A 44 5.32 -5.66 -16.32
CA THR A 44 6.29 -6.11 -15.31
C THR A 44 7.11 -7.28 -15.86
N PRO A 45 8.34 -7.51 -15.36
CA PRO A 45 9.10 -8.69 -15.72
C PRO A 45 8.29 -9.99 -15.48
N PRO A 46 8.46 -11.02 -16.32
CA PRO A 46 7.83 -12.33 -16.10
C PRO A 46 8.15 -12.86 -14.70
N ASN A 47 7.17 -13.46 -14.03
CA ASN A 47 7.30 -14.04 -12.69
C ASN A 47 7.74 -13.04 -11.58
N SER A 48 7.52 -11.74 -11.79
CA SER A 48 7.83 -10.71 -10.80
C SER A 48 6.94 -10.86 -9.55
N PRO A 49 7.49 -11.02 -8.33
CA PRO A 49 6.72 -10.99 -7.09
C PRO A 49 5.97 -9.67 -6.89
N LEU A 50 6.57 -8.56 -7.35
CA LEU A 50 5.93 -7.24 -7.36
C LEU A 50 4.72 -7.22 -8.29
N GLY A 51 4.85 -7.73 -9.53
CA GLY A 51 3.75 -7.83 -10.50
C GLY A 51 2.59 -8.68 -9.98
N ALA A 52 2.90 -9.81 -9.34
CA ALA A 52 1.90 -10.66 -8.69
C ALA A 52 1.18 -9.93 -7.53
N THR A 53 1.90 -9.14 -6.73
CA THR A 53 1.34 -8.36 -5.63
C THR A 53 0.47 -7.22 -6.16
N LEU A 54 0.92 -6.47 -7.17
CA LEU A 54 0.15 -5.44 -7.85
C LEU A 54 -1.17 -6.00 -8.42
N SER A 55 -1.08 -7.10 -9.18
CA SER A 55 -2.25 -7.75 -9.77
C SER A 55 -3.27 -8.18 -8.71
N ARG A 56 -2.82 -8.77 -7.59
CA ARG A 56 -3.72 -9.12 -6.48
C ARG A 56 -4.39 -7.91 -5.88
N GLN A 57 -3.62 -6.86 -5.54
CA GLN A 57 -4.16 -5.67 -4.87
C GLN A 57 -5.12 -4.89 -5.77
N ILE A 58 -4.86 -4.80 -7.07
CA ILE A 58 -5.80 -4.19 -8.02
C ILE A 58 -7.10 -4.98 -8.06
N ARG A 59 -7.04 -6.31 -8.24
CA ARG A 59 -8.23 -7.15 -8.34
C ARG A 59 -9.07 -7.24 -7.08
N SER A 60 -8.45 -7.14 -5.89
CA SER A 60 -9.16 -7.29 -4.61
C SER A 60 -9.50 -5.96 -3.93
N GLY A 61 -8.87 -4.87 -4.34
CA GLY A 61 -8.98 -3.57 -3.67
C GLY A 61 -9.48 -2.43 -4.56
N THR A 62 -9.80 -2.72 -5.83
CA THR A 62 -10.28 -1.72 -6.79
C THR A 62 -11.31 -2.32 -7.74
N ASP A 63 -12.07 -1.46 -8.43
CA ASP A 63 -13.01 -1.82 -9.51
C ASP A 63 -12.31 -1.94 -10.89
N THR A 64 -11.01 -1.67 -10.96
CA THR A 64 -10.22 -1.75 -12.19
C THR A 64 -9.86 -3.20 -12.54
N ARG A 65 -10.06 -3.58 -13.79
CA ARG A 65 -9.70 -4.92 -14.30
C ARG A 65 -8.29 -4.93 -14.86
N THR A 66 -7.50 -5.94 -14.52
CA THR A 66 -6.22 -6.20 -15.19
C THR A 66 -6.46 -6.93 -16.51
N VAL A 67 -5.83 -6.49 -17.60
CA VAL A 67 -5.91 -7.09 -18.93
C VAL A 67 -4.57 -7.68 -19.38
N PRO A 68 -4.57 -8.72 -20.25
CA PRO A 68 -3.35 -9.41 -20.65
C PRO A 68 -2.52 -8.68 -21.71
N GLN A 69 -3.12 -7.69 -22.41
CA GLN A 69 -2.48 -6.96 -23.49
C GLN A 69 -2.63 -5.45 -23.33
N ALA A 70 -1.57 -4.71 -23.67
CA ALA A 70 -1.59 -3.25 -23.57
C ALA A 70 -2.64 -2.60 -24.50
N SER A 71 -2.96 -3.24 -25.64
CA SER A 71 -3.98 -2.78 -26.59
C SER A 71 -5.41 -2.76 -26.04
N GLU A 72 -5.69 -3.55 -24.99
CA GLU A 72 -6.98 -3.67 -24.32
C GLU A 72 -7.11 -2.76 -23.09
N ALA A 73 -6.01 -2.09 -22.74
CA ALA A 73 -5.92 -1.29 -21.52
C ALA A 73 -6.25 0.18 -21.77
N SER A 74 -7.00 0.79 -20.86
CA SER A 74 -7.16 2.24 -20.77
C SER A 74 -5.95 2.93 -20.12
N ALA A 75 -5.14 2.17 -19.36
CA ALA A 75 -3.87 2.61 -18.81
C ALA A 75 -2.85 1.47 -18.78
N VAL A 76 -1.58 1.82 -19.02
CA VAL A 76 -0.43 0.92 -18.95
C VAL A 76 0.46 1.37 -17.79
N LEU A 77 0.57 0.52 -16.77
CA LEU A 77 1.53 0.69 -15.69
C LEU A 77 2.81 -0.05 -16.05
N GLU A 78 3.87 0.69 -16.28
CA GLU A 78 5.18 0.14 -16.61
C GLU A 78 6.12 0.26 -15.42
N ILE A 79 6.72 -0.86 -15.02
CA ILE A 79 7.77 -0.90 -14.01
C ILE A 79 9.12 -0.74 -14.70
N LEU A 80 9.74 0.41 -14.48
CA LEU A 80 11.02 0.81 -15.09
C LEU A 80 12.22 0.24 -14.36
N GLY A 81 12.05 -0.15 -13.10
CA GLY A 81 13.12 -0.74 -12.29
C GLY A 81 12.70 -1.02 -10.87
N GLU A 82 13.33 -2.03 -10.29
CA GLU A 82 13.19 -2.45 -8.90
C GLU A 82 14.61 -2.71 -8.35
N ALA A 83 14.93 -2.11 -7.20
CA ALA A 83 16.23 -2.28 -6.55
C ALA A 83 16.07 -2.42 -5.04
N ARG A 84 16.91 -3.29 -4.46
CA ARG A 84 17.04 -3.50 -3.01
C ARG A 84 18.48 -3.30 -2.64
N ASP A 85 18.73 -2.40 -1.70
CA ASP A 85 20.05 -2.06 -1.23
C ASP A 85 20.11 -2.21 0.29
N LYS A 86 21.32 -2.40 0.79
CA LYS A 86 21.61 -2.55 2.21
C LYS A 86 22.86 -1.75 2.55
N ASP A 87 22.69 -0.64 3.26
CA ASP A 87 23.77 0.25 3.68
C ASP A 87 24.11 0.00 5.14
N ILE A 88 25.40 0.09 5.50
CA ILE A 88 25.86 0.00 6.89
C ILE A 88 25.55 1.33 7.59
N LEU A 89 24.88 1.27 8.75
CA LEU A 89 24.62 2.43 9.60
C LEU A 89 25.63 2.55 10.73
N THR A 90 25.92 1.42 11.40
CA THR A 90 26.74 1.42 12.63
C THR A 90 27.73 0.26 12.62
N LEU A 91 28.95 0.56 13.05
CA LEU A 91 29.99 -0.42 13.34
C LEU A 91 30.17 -0.53 14.86
N ASN A 92 30.45 -1.73 15.37
CA ASN A 92 30.85 -1.92 16.77
C ASN A 92 32.32 -1.56 16.97
N ALA A 93 32.83 -1.67 18.23
CA ALA A 93 34.21 -1.36 18.58
C ALA A 93 35.24 -2.25 17.84
N GLN A 94 34.84 -3.39 17.31
CA GLN A 94 35.68 -4.31 16.53
C GLN A 94 35.57 -4.07 15.01
N GLY A 95 34.91 -2.98 14.58
CA GLY A 95 34.75 -2.64 13.17
C GLY A 95 33.74 -3.51 12.41
N ARG A 96 32.90 -4.31 13.10
CA ARG A 96 31.86 -5.11 12.47
C ARG A 96 30.54 -4.34 12.38
N ALA A 97 29.85 -4.47 11.25
CA ALA A 97 28.54 -3.84 11.06
C ALA A 97 27.48 -4.52 11.96
N VAL A 98 26.77 -3.71 12.76
CA VAL A 98 25.73 -4.15 13.71
C VAL A 98 24.37 -3.56 13.40
N GLU A 99 24.32 -2.49 12.61
CA GLU A 99 23.06 -1.91 12.13
C GLU A 99 23.15 -1.62 10.64
N TYR A 100 22.07 -1.90 9.95
CA TYR A 100 21.96 -1.69 8.51
C TYR A 100 20.65 -0.95 8.20
N LYS A 101 20.71 -0.15 7.13
CA LYS A 101 19.54 0.43 6.48
C LYS A 101 19.21 -0.38 5.24
N LEU A 102 18.02 -0.98 5.24
CA LEU A 102 17.44 -1.62 4.09
C LEU A 102 16.70 -0.56 3.26
N ILE A 103 16.93 -0.56 1.97
CA ILE A 103 16.33 0.38 1.04
C ILE A 103 15.68 -0.40 -0.08
N TYR A 104 14.42 -0.05 -0.40
CA TYR A 104 13.72 -0.60 -1.54
C TYR A 104 13.27 0.55 -2.44
N ARG A 105 13.70 0.54 -3.69
CA ARG A 105 13.34 1.54 -4.71
C ARG A 105 12.53 0.90 -5.80
N LEU A 106 11.47 1.59 -6.22
CA LEU A 106 10.58 1.19 -7.30
C LEU A 106 10.43 2.37 -8.25
N ARG A 107 10.86 2.21 -9.50
CA ARG A 107 10.67 3.19 -10.57
C ARG A 107 9.55 2.71 -11.48
N PHE A 108 8.63 3.61 -11.81
CA PHE A 108 7.49 3.30 -12.64
C PHE A 108 7.06 4.54 -13.45
N ARG A 109 6.22 4.30 -14.47
CA ARG A 109 5.43 5.32 -15.17
C ARG A 109 4.04 4.77 -15.47
N LEU A 110 3.10 5.68 -15.73
CA LEU A 110 1.74 5.35 -16.14
C LEU A 110 1.40 6.15 -17.41
N HIS A 111 0.93 5.47 -18.46
CA HIS A 111 0.59 6.08 -19.74
C HIS A 111 -0.61 5.37 -20.39
N ASP A 112 -1.12 5.91 -21.51
CA ASP A 112 -2.25 5.35 -22.27
C ASP A 112 -1.83 4.34 -23.34
N GLY A 113 -0.54 4.09 -23.52
CA GLY A 113 -0.01 3.26 -24.60
C GLY A 113 -0.01 3.92 -25.98
N LYS A 114 -0.50 5.17 -26.08
CA LYS A 114 -0.66 5.92 -27.35
C LYS A 114 0.16 7.21 -27.39
N GLY A 115 1.00 7.43 -26.38
CA GLY A 115 1.90 8.59 -26.29
C GLY A 115 1.57 9.58 -25.18
N ARG A 116 0.42 9.46 -24.51
CA ARG A 116 0.05 10.32 -23.38
C ARG A 116 0.56 9.74 -22.07
N GLU A 117 1.33 10.49 -21.32
CA GLU A 117 1.73 10.12 -19.96
C GLU A 117 0.75 10.71 -18.94
N TYR A 118 0.26 9.86 -18.05
CA TYR A 118 -0.51 10.26 -16.87
C TYR A 118 0.40 10.51 -15.66
N ILE A 119 1.42 9.68 -15.50
CA ILE A 119 2.49 9.84 -14.51
C ILE A 119 3.80 9.54 -15.24
N GLY A 120 4.67 10.54 -15.35
CA GLY A 120 6.02 10.37 -15.90
C GLY A 120 6.90 9.48 -15.03
N PRO A 121 8.12 9.14 -15.48
CA PRO A 121 9.06 8.34 -14.71
C PRO A 121 9.21 8.84 -13.29
N THR A 122 8.77 8.02 -12.33
CA THR A 122 8.69 8.38 -10.91
C THR A 122 9.33 7.29 -10.07
N GLU A 123 10.08 7.67 -9.03
CA GLU A 123 10.64 6.74 -8.06
C GLU A 123 9.87 6.82 -6.74
N LEU A 124 9.56 5.66 -6.20
CA LEU A 124 9.11 5.45 -4.82
C LEU A 124 10.24 4.78 -4.04
N ARG A 125 10.38 5.17 -2.78
CA ARG A 125 11.39 4.61 -1.88
C ARG A 125 10.78 4.27 -0.53
N ALA A 126 11.08 3.08 -0.03
CA ALA A 126 10.85 2.67 1.34
C ALA A 126 12.19 2.35 2.01
N GLN A 127 12.29 2.52 3.31
CA GLN A 127 13.48 2.18 4.08
C GLN A 127 13.11 1.66 5.47
N ARG A 128 13.93 0.73 5.98
CA ARG A 128 13.82 0.16 7.33
C ARG A 128 15.22 -0.04 7.88
N ASP A 129 15.37 0.15 9.17
CA ASP A 129 16.62 -0.16 9.85
C ASP A 129 16.51 -1.55 10.51
N ILE A 130 17.60 -2.33 10.49
CA ILE A 130 17.70 -3.64 11.10
C ILE A 130 18.99 -3.75 11.89
N SER A 131 18.91 -4.23 13.15
CA SER A 131 20.08 -4.50 13.99
C SER A 131 20.41 -6.00 13.95
N ILE A 132 21.69 -6.33 13.81
CA ILE A 132 22.20 -7.70 13.76
C ILE A 132 23.11 -7.96 14.95
N ASN A 133 22.77 -9.01 15.71
CA ASN A 133 23.64 -9.56 16.78
C ASN A 133 24.23 -10.90 16.31
N ASP A 134 25.51 -11.11 16.58
CA ASP A 134 26.28 -12.30 16.13
C ASP A 134 25.64 -13.66 16.52
N SER A 135 24.80 -13.70 17.57
CA SER A 135 24.17 -14.93 18.04
C SER A 135 22.88 -15.32 17.32
N GLN A 136 22.39 -14.54 16.35
CA GLN A 136 21.05 -14.68 15.75
C GLN A 136 21.03 -14.54 14.22
N VAL A 137 22.10 -14.89 13.53
CA VAL A 137 22.25 -14.64 12.08
C VAL A 137 21.09 -15.23 11.25
N LEU A 138 20.69 -16.49 11.47
CA LEU A 138 19.62 -17.14 10.70
C LEU A 138 18.24 -16.48 10.92
N SER A 139 17.95 -16.05 12.16
CA SER A 139 16.70 -15.34 12.43
C SER A 139 16.66 -13.95 11.79
N LYS A 140 17.84 -13.31 11.64
CA LYS A 140 17.95 -11.99 11.03
C LYS A 140 17.81 -12.01 9.51
N GLU A 141 18.24 -13.06 8.82
CA GLU A 141 17.97 -13.24 7.40
C GLU A 141 16.47 -13.38 7.11
N SER A 142 15.75 -14.10 7.98
CA SER A 142 14.29 -14.20 7.89
C SER A 142 13.60 -12.85 8.15
N GLU A 143 14.08 -12.10 9.16
CA GLU A 143 13.57 -10.75 9.47
C GLU A 143 13.80 -9.78 8.31
N GLU A 144 15.00 -9.77 7.72
CA GLU A 144 15.31 -8.96 6.55
C GLU A 144 14.37 -9.26 5.37
N THR A 145 14.12 -10.54 5.12
CA THR A 145 13.18 -10.98 4.07
C THR A 145 11.76 -10.45 4.33
N LEU A 146 11.30 -10.51 5.58
CA LEU A 146 9.98 -9.98 5.97
C LEU A 146 9.92 -8.46 5.79
N LEU A 147 10.96 -7.73 6.21
CA LEU A 147 11.05 -6.28 6.05
C LEU A 147 10.96 -5.87 4.58
N TYR A 148 11.67 -6.57 3.67
CA TYR A 148 11.55 -6.29 2.23
C TYR A 148 10.15 -6.58 1.68
N ARG A 149 9.44 -7.60 2.17
CA ARG A 149 8.03 -7.87 1.78
C ARG A 149 7.10 -6.77 2.27
N ASP A 150 7.29 -6.29 3.49
CA ASP A 150 6.50 -5.20 4.05
C ASP A 150 6.75 -3.89 3.28
N MET A 151 8.02 -3.57 2.98
CA MET A 151 8.38 -2.43 2.16
C MET A 151 7.79 -2.52 0.75
N GLN A 152 7.78 -3.72 0.14
CA GLN A 152 7.13 -3.94 -1.15
C GLN A 152 5.62 -3.64 -1.08
N THR A 153 4.96 -4.11 -0.03
CA THR A 153 3.52 -3.84 0.19
C THR A 153 3.26 -2.35 0.36
N ASP A 154 4.08 -1.66 1.14
CA ASP A 154 4.00 -0.20 1.33
C ASP A 154 4.15 0.56 0.00
N LEU A 155 5.15 0.18 -0.82
CA LEU A 155 5.41 0.81 -2.11
C LEU A 155 4.25 0.58 -3.09
N VAL A 156 3.68 -0.63 -3.13
CA VAL A 156 2.50 -0.94 -3.95
C VAL A 156 1.31 -0.08 -3.54
N GLN A 157 1.08 0.07 -2.24
CA GLN A 157 0.00 0.95 -1.74
C GLN A 157 0.24 2.43 -2.08
N GLN A 158 1.49 2.91 -1.99
CA GLN A 158 1.84 4.27 -2.40
C GLN A 158 1.62 4.48 -3.90
N LEU A 159 2.00 3.50 -4.72
CA LEU A 159 1.81 3.52 -6.15
C LEU A 159 0.32 3.59 -6.51
N LEU A 160 -0.51 2.72 -5.92
CA LEU A 160 -1.96 2.72 -6.16
C LEU A 160 -2.61 4.04 -5.74
N ARG A 161 -2.21 4.63 -4.61
CA ARG A 161 -2.69 5.96 -4.21
C ARG A 161 -2.32 7.04 -5.22
N ARG A 162 -1.11 6.98 -5.82
CA ARG A 162 -0.71 7.92 -6.88
C ARG A 162 -1.54 7.74 -8.14
N ILE A 163 -1.82 6.49 -8.54
CA ILE A 163 -2.70 6.20 -9.68
C ILE A 163 -4.12 6.72 -9.42
N ALA A 164 -4.65 6.50 -8.22
CA ALA A 164 -5.98 6.97 -7.84
C ALA A 164 -6.13 8.50 -7.86
N ALA A 165 -5.02 9.22 -7.64
CA ALA A 165 -4.99 10.69 -7.69
C ALA A 165 -4.88 11.26 -9.12
N VAL A 166 -4.66 10.41 -10.12
CA VAL A 166 -4.63 10.85 -11.54
C VAL A 166 -6.01 11.32 -11.93
N ARG A 167 -6.06 12.46 -12.59
CA ARG A 167 -7.27 12.96 -13.24
C ARG A 167 -7.07 12.80 -14.76
N PRO A 168 -7.61 11.73 -15.37
CA PRO A 168 -7.67 11.68 -16.82
C PRO A 168 -8.47 12.90 -17.26
N HIS A 169 -7.85 13.80 -18.04
CA HIS A 169 -8.63 14.90 -18.61
C HIS A 169 -9.70 14.24 -19.47
N ALA A 170 -10.96 14.57 -19.20
CA ALA A 170 -12.01 14.34 -20.17
C ALA A 170 -11.52 14.95 -21.47
N ASP A 171 -11.54 14.18 -22.57
CA ASP A 171 -11.23 14.68 -23.89
C ASP A 171 -11.98 15.98 -24.10
N GLN A 172 -11.23 17.08 -24.26
CA GLN A 172 -11.79 18.28 -24.82
C GLN A 172 -12.01 17.93 -26.30
N GLY A 173 -13.22 17.42 -26.59
CA GLY A 173 -13.75 17.26 -27.94
C GLY A 173 -14.00 18.61 -28.59
#